data_742789c7b3937eb16a3f4e4dd0ef6638
#
_entry.id   742789c7b3937eb16a3f4e4dd0ef6638
#
_cell.length_a   1.000
_cell.length_b   1.000
_cell.length_c   1.000
_cell.angle_alpha   90.00
_cell.angle_beta   90.00
_cell.angle_gamma   90.00
#
_symmetry.space_group_name_H-M   'P 1'
#
loop_
_entity.id
_entity.type
_entity.pdbx_description
1 polymer ?
#
loop_
_entity_poly.entity_id
_entity_poly.type
_entity_poly.pdbx_seq_one_letter_code
_entity_poly.pdbx_strand_id
1 'polypeptide(L)'
;MGGFFLMDSVRLWFRRRKREKKLALARAWPVVKAEVNHWAVVPADKEAEAFGVPFQIEAGFHFILNGEYYGGYFRSVALASGEAERLAKGTPPVNVRYNPANPDQVAVLAEDNKNTLPFAVFSS
;
A
#
# COMPACT_ATOMS: atom_id res chain seq x y z
N MET A 1 11.19 -19.20 26.10
CA MET A 1 10.43 -18.98 24.87
C MET A 1 9.61 -17.69 24.86
N GLY A 2 9.36 -17.06 25.99
CA GLY A 2 8.63 -15.79 26.07
C GLY A 2 9.33 -14.59 25.42
N GLY A 3 10.67 -14.61 25.26
CA GLY A 3 11.43 -13.49 24.69
C GLY A 3 11.21 -13.25 23.20
N PHE A 4 10.87 -14.28 22.43
CA PHE A 4 10.61 -14.16 21.00
C PHE A 4 9.29 -13.44 20.70
N PHE A 5 8.25 -13.72 21.47
CA PHE A 5 6.96 -13.05 21.31
C PHE A 5 7.03 -11.57 21.66
N LEU A 6 7.76 -11.20 22.68
CA LEU A 6 7.95 -9.81 23.08
C LEU A 6 8.69 -9.00 22.02
N MET A 7 9.74 -9.56 21.41
CA MET A 7 10.50 -8.90 20.36
C MET A 7 9.69 -8.69 19.10
N ASP A 8 8.89 -9.66 18.68
CA ASP A 8 8.01 -9.54 17.52
C ASP A 8 6.93 -8.48 17.74
N SER A 9 6.33 -8.44 18.93
CA SER A 9 5.32 -7.44 19.30
C SER A 9 5.91 -6.03 19.29
N VAL A 10 7.13 -5.85 19.80
CA VAL A 10 7.83 -4.55 19.81
C VAL A 10 8.14 -4.09 18.39
N ARG A 11 8.64 -4.99 17.53
CA ARG A 11 8.93 -4.67 16.14
C ARG A 11 7.67 -4.24 15.38
N LEU A 12 6.56 -4.94 15.56
CA LEU A 12 5.28 -4.59 14.94
C LEU A 12 4.78 -3.23 15.43
N TRP A 13 4.92 -2.95 16.73
CA TRP A 13 4.54 -1.67 17.31
C TRP A 13 5.35 -0.51 16.71
N PHE A 14 6.68 -0.65 16.56
CA PHE A 14 7.54 0.36 15.95
C PHE A 14 7.20 0.59 14.48
N ARG A 15 6.91 -0.47 13.72
CA ARG A 15 6.51 -0.35 12.31
C ARG A 15 5.20 0.41 12.18
N ARG A 16 4.20 0.11 13.00
CA ARG A 16 2.92 0.82 13.00
C ARG A 16 3.11 2.29 13.32
N ARG A 17 3.90 2.60 14.31
CA ARG A 17 4.15 3.98 14.73
C ARG A 17 4.88 4.79 13.67
N LYS A 18 5.87 4.22 12.99
CA LYS A 18 6.55 4.86 11.86
C LYS A 18 5.60 5.12 10.71
N ARG A 19 4.77 4.14 10.38
CA ARG A 19 3.77 4.25 9.33
C ARG A 19 2.75 5.33 9.65
N GLU A 20 2.22 5.35 10.86
CA GLU A 20 1.27 6.38 11.29
C GLU A 20 1.83 7.79 11.19
N LYS A 21 3.07 8.00 11.58
CA LYS A 21 3.76 9.29 11.44
C LYS A 21 3.90 9.69 9.98
N LYS A 22 4.33 8.77 9.13
CA LYS A 22 4.45 8.99 7.69
C LYS A 22 3.09 9.37 7.10
N LEU A 23 2.05 8.62 7.42
CA LEU A 23 0.71 8.85 6.90
C LEU A 23 0.12 10.18 7.37
N ALA A 24 0.38 10.57 8.60
CA ALA A 24 -0.03 11.86 9.12
C ALA A 24 0.60 13.01 8.33
N LEU A 25 1.89 12.91 8.01
CA LEU A 25 2.58 13.89 7.17
C LEU A 25 2.06 13.84 5.73
N ALA A 26 1.83 12.65 5.21
CA ALA A 26 1.40 12.44 3.83
C ALA A 26 0.02 13.03 3.53
N ARG A 27 -0.84 13.18 4.51
CA ARG A 27 -2.15 13.81 4.32
C ARG A 27 -2.04 15.27 3.88
N ALA A 28 -0.91 15.92 4.13
CA ALA A 28 -0.64 17.27 3.65
C ALA A 28 0.03 17.30 2.26
N TRP A 29 0.44 16.16 1.74
CA TRP A 29 1.11 16.09 0.44
C TRP A 29 0.11 16.14 -0.73
N PRO A 30 0.53 16.68 -1.89
CA PRO A 30 -0.33 16.67 -3.07
C PRO A 30 -0.59 15.27 -3.61
N VAL A 31 -1.75 15.11 -4.26
CA VAL A 31 -2.19 13.86 -4.88
C VAL A 31 -1.87 13.87 -6.36
N VAL A 32 -1.40 12.75 -6.87
CA VAL A 32 -1.19 12.52 -8.30
C VAL A 32 -1.80 11.18 -8.70
N LYS A 33 -2.32 11.08 -9.93
CA LYS A 33 -2.75 9.81 -10.49
C LYS A 33 -1.54 9.08 -11.03
N ALA A 34 -1.27 7.90 -10.48
CA ALA A 34 -0.18 7.05 -10.93
C ALA A 34 -0.72 5.89 -11.75
N GLU A 35 0.04 5.48 -12.74
CA GLU A 35 -0.29 4.29 -13.53
C GLU A 35 0.22 3.05 -12.84
N VAL A 36 -0.60 2.01 -12.82
CA VAL A 36 -0.20 0.71 -12.30
C VAL A 36 0.40 -0.10 -13.45
N ASN A 37 1.65 -0.47 -13.30
CA ASN A 37 2.41 -1.18 -14.32
C ASN A 37 2.69 -2.64 -13.98
N HIS A 38 2.38 -3.06 -12.76
CA HIS A 38 2.59 -4.45 -12.34
C HIS A 38 1.60 -4.84 -11.25
N TRP A 39 1.02 -6.04 -11.38
CA TRP A 39 0.12 -6.63 -10.41
C TRP A 39 0.58 -8.05 -10.11
N ALA A 40 0.57 -8.44 -8.83
CA ALA A 40 0.86 -9.80 -8.42
C ALA A 40 -0.03 -10.18 -7.25
N VAL A 41 -0.47 -11.43 -7.22
CA VAL A 41 -1.12 -12.01 -6.04
C VAL A 41 -0.02 -12.63 -5.20
N VAL A 42 0.10 -12.19 -3.96
CA VAL A 42 1.16 -12.60 -3.03
C VAL A 42 0.55 -13.14 -1.74
N PRO A 43 1.29 -13.96 -0.99
CA PRO A 43 0.85 -14.37 0.35
C PRO A 43 0.64 -13.13 1.24
N ALA A 44 -0.42 -13.17 2.04
CA ALA A 44 -0.72 -12.08 2.97
C ALA A 44 0.41 -11.93 4.01
N ASP A 45 0.76 -10.70 4.32
CA ASP A 45 1.68 -10.41 5.40
C ASP A 45 1.00 -10.64 6.77
N LYS A 46 1.76 -10.48 7.87
CA LYS A 46 1.23 -10.75 9.20
C LYS A 46 0.04 -9.88 9.58
N GLU A 47 0.02 -8.62 9.15
CA GLU A 47 -1.10 -7.72 9.42
C GLU A 47 -2.35 -8.12 8.63
N ALA A 48 -2.19 -8.45 7.36
CA ALA A 48 -3.29 -8.90 6.50
C ALA A 48 -3.80 -10.29 6.89
N GLU A 49 -2.90 -11.20 7.29
CA GLU A 49 -3.23 -12.54 7.74
C GLU A 49 -4.21 -12.55 8.93
N ALA A 50 -4.17 -11.50 9.76
CA ALA A 50 -5.09 -11.35 10.88
C ALA A 50 -6.57 -11.27 10.46
N PHE A 51 -6.87 -10.96 9.20
CA PHE A 51 -8.22 -10.94 8.65
C PHE A 51 -8.70 -12.33 8.19
N GLY A 52 -7.87 -13.37 8.33
CA GLY A 52 -8.27 -14.75 8.08
C GLY A 52 -8.27 -15.20 6.62
N VAL A 53 -7.80 -14.37 5.70
CA VAL A 53 -7.66 -14.71 4.28
C VAL A 53 -6.19 -14.64 3.87
N PRO A 54 -5.73 -15.55 2.97
CA PRO A 54 -4.31 -15.83 2.81
C PRO A 54 -3.57 -14.99 1.78
N PHE A 55 -4.25 -14.16 0.98
CA PHE A 55 -3.61 -13.48 -0.15
C PHE A 55 -3.85 -11.97 -0.14
N GLN A 56 -2.93 -11.27 -0.78
CA GLN A 56 -3.01 -9.84 -1.07
C GLN A 56 -2.67 -9.59 -2.53
N ILE A 57 -3.12 -8.46 -3.07
CA ILE A 57 -2.61 -7.93 -4.33
C ILE A 57 -1.46 -6.99 -4.00
N GLU A 58 -0.30 -7.21 -4.61
CA GLU A 58 0.80 -6.27 -4.57
C GLU A 58 0.89 -5.59 -5.93
N ALA A 59 0.96 -4.28 -5.95
CA ALA A 59 0.97 -3.51 -7.17
C ALA A 59 2.13 -2.52 -7.20
N GLY A 60 2.79 -2.44 -8.34
CA GLY A 60 3.78 -1.42 -8.61
C GLY A 60 3.16 -0.31 -9.46
N PHE A 61 3.48 0.94 -9.14
CA PHE A 61 2.98 2.10 -9.85
C PHE A 61 4.11 3.07 -10.19
N HIS A 62 3.84 3.94 -11.16
CA HIS A 62 4.73 5.05 -11.50
C HIS A 62 3.94 6.31 -11.85
N PHE A 63 4.58 7.44 -11.69
CA PHE A 63 4.07 8.74 -12.13
C PHE A 63 5.23 9.62 -12.59
N ILE A 64 4.91 10.66 -13.35
CA ILE A 64 5.91 11.57 -13.91
C ILE A 64 5.68 12.97 -13.34
N LEU A 65 6.75 13.57 -12.83
CA LEU A 65 6.77 14.96 -12.38
C LEU A 65 7.93 15.67 -13.05
N ASN A 66 7.66 16.76 -13.76
CA ASN A 66 8.70 17.57 -14.42
C ASN A 66 9.64 16.73 -15.31
N GLY A 67 9.10 15.68 -15.95
CA GLY A 67 9.86 14.81 -16.84
C GLY A 67 10.62 13.69 -16.16
N GLU A 68 10.55 13.57 -14.84
CA GLU A 68 11.21 12.50 -14.08
C GLU A 68 10.21 11.45 -13.62
N TYR A 69 10.65 10.19 -13.62
CA TYR A 69 9.86 9.04 -13.17
C TYR A 69 10.04 8.81 -11.68
N TYR A 70 8.93 8.61 -11.00
CA TYR A 70 8.87 8.20 -9.61
C TYR A 70 7.90 7.04 -9.48
N GLY A 71 8.08 6.22 -8.47
CA GLY A 71 7.21 5.07 -8.28
C GLY A 71 7.26 4.47 -6.90
N GLY A 72 6.52 3.41 -6.73
CA GLY A 72 6.44 2.69 -5.47
C GLY A 72 5.53 1.49 -5.59
N TYR A 73 5.17 0.94 -4.44
CA TYR A 73 4.33 -0.24 -4.33
C TYR A 73 3.25 -0.02 -3.29
N PHE A 74 2.13 -0.70 -3.47
CA PHE A 74 1.08 -0.75 -2.45
C PHE A 74 0.50 -2.16 -2.39
N ARG A 75 -0.21 -2.47 -1.31
CA ARG A 75 -0.86 -3.75 -1.12
C ARG A 75 -2.34 -3.57 -0.80
N SER A 76 -3.15 -4.49 -1.32
CA SER A 76 -4.56 -4.58 -0.95
C SER A 76 -4.71 -5.10 0.47
N VAL A 77 -5.90 -4.97 1.02
CA VAL A 77 -6.32 -5.78 2.17
C VAL A 77 -6.29 -7.27 1.77
N ALA A 78 -6.34 -8.15 2.76
CA ALA A 78 -6.33 -9.58 2.49
C ALA A 78 -7.58 -10.03 1.72
N LEU A 79 -7.40 -10.92 0.76
CA LEU A 79 -8.42 -11.41 -0.16
C LEU A 79 -8.31 -12.92 -0.35
N ALA A 80 -9.42 -13.57 -0.71
CA ALA A 80 -9.40 -14.95 -1.17
C ALA A 80 -8.73 -15.01 -2.55
N SER A 81 -8.03 -16.12 -2.87
CA SER A 81 -7.18 -16.21 -4.06
C SER A 81 -7.91 -15.95 -5.38
N GLY A 82 -9.06 -16.55 -5.59
CA GLY A 82 -9.83 -16.35 -6.82
C GLY A 82 -10.32 -14.92 -6.99
N GLU A 83 -10.66 -14.26 -5.90
CA GLU A 83 -11.08 -12.88 -5.90
C GLU A 83 -9.90 -11.94 -6.18
N ALA A 84 -8.75 -12.20 -5.58
CA ALA A 84 -7.55 -11.41 -5.80
C ALA A 84 -7.13 -11.41 -7.27
N GLU A 85 -7.10 -12.57 -7.90
CA GLU A 85 -6.77 -12.69 -9.32
C GLU A 85 -7.76 -11.96 -10.22
N ARG A 86 -9.04 -12.09 -9.93
CA ARG A 86 -10.09 -11.40 -10.69
C ARG A 86 -9.97 -9.88 -10.57
N LEU A 87 -9.75 -9.36 -9.37
CA LEU A 87 -9.69 -7.94 -9.11
C LEU A 87 -8.39 -7.29 -9.61
N ALA A 88 -7.32 -8.05 -9.74
CA ALA A 88 -6.04 -7.55 -10.26
C ALA A 88 -6.09 -7.22 -11.75
N LYS A 89 -7.04 -7.79 -12.49
CA LYS A 89 -7.18 -7.55 -13.93
C LYS A 89 -7.90 -6.24 -14.22
N GLY A 90 -7.34 -5.44 -15.13
CA GLY A 90 -7.99 -4.24 -15.63
C GLY A 90 -8.13 -3.11 -14.62
N THR A 91 -7.18 -2.97 -13.73
CA THR A 91 -7.25 -2.00 -12.64
C THR A 91 -7.01 -0.56 -13.12
N PRO A 92 -7.83 0.38 -12.63
CA PRO A 92 -7.67 1.80 -12.95
C PRO A 92 -6.44 2.41 -12.28
N PRO A 93 -6.08 3.65 -12.64
CA PRO A 93 -4.98 4.37 -11.98
C PRO A 93 -5.20 4.50 -10.47
N VAL A 94 -4.11 4.55 -9.74
CA VAL A 94 -4.10 4.72 -8.29
C VAL A 94 -3.78 6.17 -7.92
N ASN A 95 -4.46 6.69 -6.91
CA ASN A 95 -4.15 8.00 -6.37
C ASN A 95 -3.04 7.88 -5.33
N VAL A 96 -1.95 8.61 -5.56
CA VAL A 96 -0.75 8.55 -4.73
C VAL A 96 -0.42 9.94 -4.24
N ARG A 97 0.04 10.05 -3.01
CA ARG A 97 0.56 11.30 -2.47
C ARG A 97 2.09 11.25 -2.47
N TYR A 98 2.70 12.36 -2.81
CA TYR A 98 4.15 12.46 -2.83
C TYR A 98 4.63 13.66 -2.03
N ASN A 99 5.82 13.53 -1.41
CA ASN A 99 6.46 14.64 -0.73
C ASN A 99 7.04 15.60 -1.78
N PRO A 100 6.56 16.85 -1.87
CA PRO A 100 7.06 17.77 -2.89
C PRO A 100 8.54 18.14 -2.73
N ALA A 101 9.08 18.01 -1.51
CA ALA A 101 10.51 18.22 -1.25
C ALA A 101 11.37 17.02 -1.66
N ASN A 102 10.77 15.82 -1.70
CA ASN A 102 11.45 14.59 -2.11
C ASN A 102 10.42 13.61 -2.69
N PRO A 103 10.13 13.67 -4.01
CA PRO A 103 9.10 12.84 -4.63
C PRO A 103 9.35 11.34 -4.62
N ASP A 104 10.52 10.87 -4.23
CA ASP A 104 10.78 9.46 -3.96
C ASP A 104 10.01 8.98 -2.71
N GLN A 105 9.64 9.88 -1.83
CA GLN A 105 8.78 9.57 -0.70
C GLN A 105 7.33 9.67 -1.13
N VAL A 106 6.67 8.52 -1.17
CA VAL A 106 5.29 8.38 -1.63
C VAL A 106 4.43 7.70 -0.57
N ALA A 107 3.14 7.96 -0.64
CA ALA A 107 2.15 7.30 0.21
C ALA A 107 0.90 6.98 -0.59
N VAL A 108 0.33 5.80 -0.35
CA VAL A 108 -0.95 5.40 -0.91
C VAL A 108 -1.94 5.34 0.26
N LEU A 109 -2.89 6.26 0.29
CA LEU A 109 -3.87 6.32 1.37
C LEU A 109 -5.15 5.60 0.95
N ALA A 110 -5.66 4.77 1.86
CA ALA A 110 -6.92 4.05 1.64
C ALA A 110 -8.06 5.03 1.32
N GLU A 111 -8.12 6.14 2.03
CA GLU A 111 -9.13 7.17 1.85
C GLU A 111 -9.13 7.82 0.46
N ASP A 112 -7.96 7.94 -0.17
CA ASP A 112 -7.82 8.52 -1.52
C ASP A 112 -8.27 7.54 -2.62
N ASN A 113 -8.33 6.25 -2.32
CA ASN A 113 -8.58 5.20 -3.31
C ASN A 113 -9.87 4.41 -3.05
N LYS A 114 -10.67 4.85 -2.11
CA LYS A 114 -11.89 4.18 -1.68
C LYS A 114 -12.89 3.95 -2.83
N ASN A 115 -12.99 4.90 -3.75
CA ASN A 115 -13.95 4.86 -4.86
C ASN A 115 -13.28 4.68 -6.23
N THR A 116 -11.95 4.52 -6.27
CA THR A 116 -11.21 4.44 -7.53
C THR A 116 -10.69 3.04 -7.83
N LEU A 117 -10.36 2.26 -6.81
CA LEU A 117 -9.89 0.89 -6.98
C LEU A 117 -11.02 -0.11 -6.71
N PRO A 118 -11.03 -1.27 -7.41
CA PRO A 118 -12.05 -2.30 -7.21
C PRO A 118 -11.89 -3.09 -5.91
N PHE A 119 -10.87 -2.79 -5.12
CA PHE A 119 -10.60 -3.43 -3.84
C PHE A 119 -10.06 -2.40 -2.84
N ALA A 120 -10.19 -2.71 -1.56
CA ALA A 120 -9.64 -1.87 -0.50
C ALA A 120 -8.12 -2.07 -0.37
N VAL A 121 -7.42 -1.01 0.01
CA VAL A 121 -5.97 -1.04 0.20
C VAL A 121 -5.61 -0.67 1.63
N PHE A 122 -4.44 -1.15 2.07
CA PHE A 122 -3.83 -0.64 3.28
C PHE A 122 -3.10 0.66 2.96
N SER A 123 -3.29 1.67 3.79
CA SER A 123 -2.52 2.90 3.69
C SER A 123 -1.03 2.59 3.98
N SER A 124 -0.15 3.10 3.13
CA SER A 124 1.28 2.79 3.21
C SER A 124 2.17 3.97 2.86
#